data_3d3ed65f26997b411d7301cd8e266a9b
#
_entry.id   3d3ed65f26997b411d7301cd8e266a9b
#
_cell.length_a   1.000
_cell.length_b   1.000
_cell.length_c   1.000
_cell.angle_alpha   90.00
_cell.angle_beta   90.00
_cell.angle_gamma   90.00
#
_symmetry.space_group_name_H-M   'P 1'
#
loop_
_entity.id
_entity.type
_entity.pdbx_description
1 polymer ?
#
loop_
_entity_poly.entity_id
_entity_poly.type
_entity_poly.pdbx_seq_one_letter_code
_entity_poly.pdbx_strand_id
1 'polypeptide(L)'
;MPSTQHRLPRLAVAATGVAALTLTACGGTGEGTGSDGSGESGEITLTVATFNQFGYTDEMLDRFEEEHPGTTVELITADTSEAARANLTTKIAAGGEGLADIEAIEVDWLPELMQYPDLFVDLSDAELDGRWLDWKVAQATTPDGQLLGYGTDIGPEAICYRQDLFADAGLPSDPEEVAELFGGADATWESYFEVGRQFVAESEAAWFDGAQPIYQGMVNQLDTPYEDADSGEPLDLAANTAVQDIYTQVLEAAVDDELSAGLEQWTADWDSAFQNDGFATMLCPAWMTGPIEERAGGVQGWNVADVFPGGGGNWGGSFLTVPASGAHPEAAAELAAWLTAPEQQTEAFGNAGTFPSQVEAQASDAVQSASNPFFNEAPVGQIFTARAEAIDGVPYKGPNYFAIHQAVQDAVLRVDVTGEQDADASWSSAVDAFNALGLM
;
A
#
# COMPACT_ATOMS: atom_id res chain seq x y z
N MET A 1 -15.07 -12.74 55.24
CA MET A 1 -14.95 -14.19 55.46
C MET A 1 -15.14 -14.90 54.12
N PRO A 2 -14.32 -15.88 53.71
CA PRO A 2 -12.89 -16.01 53.88
C PRO A 2 -12.16 -15.95 52.52
N SER A 3 -10.88 -15.65 52.61
CA SER A 3 -9.87 -15.65 51.53
C SER A 3 -9.53 -17.07 51.06
N THR A 4 -9.43 -17.26 49.75
CA THR A 4 -8.80 -18.47 49.18
C THR A 4 -7.53 -18.08 48.45
N GLN A 5 -6.38 -18.42 49.02
CA GLN A 5 -5.05 -18.36 48.43
C GLN A 5 -4.89 -19.55 47.48
N HIS A 6 -4.57 -19.31 46.22
CA HIS A 6 -4.06 -20.34 45.32
C HIS A 6 -2.54 -20.30 45.25
N ARG A 7 -1.95 -21.43 45.58
CA ARG A 7 -0.50 -21.72 45.58
C ARG A 7 -0.01 -21.98 44.15
N LEU A 8 1.10 -21.37 43.80
CA LEU A 8 1.89 -21.67 42.61
C LEU A 8 2.67 -22.99 42.76
N PRO A 9 2.79 -23.84 41.74
CA PRO A 9 3.72 -24.96 41.75
C PRO A 9 5.14 -24.55 41.37
N ARG A 10 6.10 -25.05 42.12
CA ARG A 10 7.54 -24.94 41.89
C ARG A 10 7.93 -25.85 40.72
N LEU A 11 8.59 -25.34 39.68
CA LEU A 11 9.26 -26.11 38.65
C LEU A 11 10.69 -26.46 39.10
N ALA A 12 10.96 -27.75 39.05
CA ALA A 12 12.27 -28.34 39.35
C ALA A 12 13.20 -28.21 38.11
N VAL A 13 14.42 -27.73 38.35
CA VAL A 13 15.54 -27.72 37.41
C VAL A 13 16.15 -29.12 37.37
N ALA A 14 16.20 -29.73 36.21
CA ALA A 14 17.01 -30.92 35.93
C ALA A 14 18.19 -30.56 35.02
N ALA A 15 19.38 -30.71 35.58
CA ALA A 15 20.66 -30.60 34.85
C ALA A 15 21.03 -31.97 34.28
N THR A 16 21.39 -32.01 33.00
CA THR A 16 22.07 -33.12 32.32
C THR A 16 22.88 -32.53 31.18
N GLY A 17 24.19 -32.57 31.13
CA GLY A 17 25.05 -33.72 30.95
C GLY A 17 25.80 -33.48 29.65
N VAL A 18 27.04 -32.92 29.72
CA VAL A 18 27.96 -32.70 28.60
C VAL A 18 28.48 -34.05 28.10
N ALA A 19 28.32 -34.36 26.82
CA ALA A 19 29.04 -35.48 26.16
C ALA A 19 30.01 -34.87 25.13
N ALA A 20 31.28 -35.03 25.42
CA ALA A 20 32.39 -34.73 24.52
C ALA A 20 32.49 -35.84 23.47
N LEU A 21 32.53 -35.50 22.19
CA LEU A 21 32.87 -36.38 21.09
C LEU A 21 34.23 -35.99 20.53
N THR A 22 35.14 -36.96 20.60
CA THR A 22 36.51 -36.90 20.15
C THR A 22 36.63 -36.98 18.64
N LEU A 23 37.41 -36.08 18.05
CA LEU A 23 37.87 -36.10 16.67
C LEU A 23 38.93 -37.19 16.48
N THR A 24 38.70 -38.06 15.51
CA THR A 24 39.73 -38.93 14.96
C THR A 24 40.08 -38.44 13.55
N ALA A 25 41.28 -37.91 13.39
CA ALA A 25 41.86 -37.60 12.10
C ALA A 25 42.46 -38.88 11.49
N CYS A 26 42.12 -39.19 10.24
CA CYS A 26 42.91 -40.10 9.40
C CYS A 26 43.23 -39.39 8.09
N GLY A 27 44.50 -39.11 7.87
CA GLY A 27 45.02 -38.62 6.61
C GLY A 27 45.08 -39.72 5.56
N GLY A 28 44.82 -39.35 4.32
CA GLY A 28 45.01 -40.16 3.13
C GLY A 28 45.35 -39.28 1.96
N THR A 29 46.58 -39.32 1.52
CA THR A 29 47.06 -38.72 0.26
C THR A 29 46.59 -39.56 -0.92
N GLY A 30 45.97 -38.89 -1.92
CA GLY A 30 45.60 -39.48 -3.22
C GLY A 30 45.54 -38.42 -4.29
N GLU A 31 46.42 -38.55 -5.27
CA GLU A 31 46.59 -37.69 -6.43
C GLU A 31 45.38 -37.65 -7.37
N GLY A 32 45.27 -36.53 -8.06
CA GLY A 32 44.27 -35.99 -8.91
C GLY A 32 43.73 -36.84 -10.05
N THR A 33 42.55 -36.46 -10.41
CA THR A 33 42.06 -36.37 -11.81
C THR A 33 40.99 -35.31 -11.85
N GLY A 34 41.08 -34.41 -12.85
CA GLY A 34 40.13 -33.37 -13.08
C GLY A 34 38.71 -33.95 -13.22
N SER A 35 37.78 -33.34 -12.52
CA SER A 35 36.36 -33.55 -12.69
C SER A 35 35.77 -32.21 -13.11
N ASP A 36 35.17 -32.23 -14.26
CA ASP A 36 34.32 -31.18 -14.77
C ASP A 36 33.38 -30.73 -13.66
N GLY A 37 33.30 -29.39 -13.44
CA GLY A 37 32.35 -28.78 -12.56
C GLY A 37 30.95 -28.94 -13.14
N SER A 38 30.25 -30.01 -12.80
CA SER A 38 28.83 -30.02 -12.74
C SER A 38 28.46 -29.21 -11.47
N GLY A 39 28.04 -27.97 -11.64
CA GLY A 39 27.46 -27.23 -10.55
C GLY A 39 26.32 -28.05 -9.96
N GLU A 40 26.45 -28.45 -8.70
CA GLU A 40 25.30 -28.83 -7.90
C GLU A 40 24.44 -27.58 -7.85
N SER A 41 23.34 -27.57 -8.61
CA SER A 41 22.25 -26.67 -8.35
C SER A 41 21.66 -27.07 -6.99
N GLY A 42 22.19 -26.49 -5.92
CA GLY A 42 21.60 -26.63 -4.59
C GLY A 42 20.16 -26.14 -4.64
N GLU A 43 19.26 -26.82 -3.94
CA GLU A 43 17.92 -26.30 -3.72
C GLU A 43 18.06 -24.93 -3.01
N ILE A 44 17.40 -23.90 -3.56
CA ILE A 44 17.33 -22.56 -2.97
C ILE A 44 15.89 -22.26 -2.58
N THR A 45 15.71 -21.56 -1.48
CA THR A 45 14.42 -20.99 -1.10
C THR A 45 14.54 -19.50 -1.19
N LEU A 46 13.64 -18.86 -1.95
CA LEU A 46 13.49 -17.41 -2.05
C LEU A 46 12.30 -16.98 -1.21
N THR A 47 12.50 -15.99 -0.37
CA THR A 47 11.46 -15.40 0.46
C THR A 47 11.00 -14.07 -0.14
N VAL A 48 9.68 -13.87 -0.24
CA VAL A 48 9.07 -12.64 -0.72
C VAL A 48 8.23 -12.04 0.40
N ALA A 49 8.66 -10.92 0.96
CA ALA A 49 7.92 -10.19 1.97
C ALA A 49 6.98 -9.16 1.32
N THR A 50 5.69 -9.28 1.60
CA THR A 50 4.62 -8.40 1.10
C THR A 50 3.77 -7.86 2.25
N PHE A 51 2.75 -7.09 1.93
CA PHE A 51 1.73 -6.60 2.86
C PHE A 51 0.36 -6.53 2.18
N ASN A 52 -0.73 -6.47 2.94
CA ASN A 52 -2.08 -6.48 2.41
C ASN A 52 -2.28 -7.61 1.37
N GLN A 53 -2.80 -7.28 0.19
CA GLN A 53 -3.07 -8.23 -0.89
C GLN A 53 -2.33 -7.80 -2.17
N PHE A 54 -1.34 -8.58 -2.60
CA PHE A 54 -0.60 -8.35 -3.85
C PHE A 54 -1.17 -9.14 -5.04
N GLY A 55 -2.10 -10.04 -4.78
CA GLY A 55 -2.66 -10.93 -5.79
C GLY A 55 -1.74 -12.09 -6.20
N TYR A 56 -0.63 -12.29 -5.49
CA TYR A 56 0.25 -13.44 -5.69
C TYR A 56 -0.34 -14.66 -5.01
N THR A 57 -0.60 -15.71 -5.78
CA THR A 57 -1.19 -16.96 -5.30
C THR A 57 -0.18 -18.09 -5.31
N ASP A 58 -0.44 -19.14 -4.52
CA ASP A 58 0.40 -20.35 -4.53
C ASP A 58 0.52 -20.92 -5.94
N GLU A 59 -0.59 -20.94 -6.72
CA GLU A 59 -0.57 -21.41 -8.11
C GLU A 59 0.34 -20.59 -9.02
N MET A 60 0.41 -19.28 -8.80
CA MET A 60 1.35 -18.39 -9.50
C MET A 60 2.79 -18.73 -9.13
N LEU A 61 3.08 -18.91 -7.86
CA LEU A 61 4.42 -19.23 -7.37
C LEU A 61 4.87 -20.64 -7.83
N ASP A 62 3.98 -21.63 -7.80
CA ASP A 62 4.23 -22.99 -8.31
C ASP A 62 4.67 -22.95 -9.79
N ARG A 63 4.10 -22.06 -10.63
CA ARG A 63 4.54 -21.92 -12.03
C ARG A 63 5.99 -21.42 -12.15
N PHE A 64 6.37 -20.45 -11.31
CA PHE A 64 7.77 -20.02 -11.28
C PHE A 64 8.72 -21.16 -10.87
N GLU A 65 8.34 -21.94 -9.85
CA GLU A 65 9.11 -23.10 -9.39
C GLU A 65 9.24 -24.20 -10.46
N GLU A 66 8.17 -24.44 -11.24
CA GLU A 66 8.20 -25.37 -12.38
C GLU A 66 9.16 -24.92 -13.48
N GLU A 67 9.24 -23.60 -13.74
CA GLU A 67 10.15 -22.99 -14.71
C GLU A 67 11.60 -22.94 -14.21
N HIS A 68 11.82 -22.94 -12.85
CA HIS A 68 13.10 -22.83 -12.18
C HIS A 68 13.38 -24.05 -11.25
N PRO A 69 13.63 -25.26 -11.79
CA PRO A 69 13.80 -26.47 -10.99
C PRO A 69 14.89 -26.33 -9.94
N GLY A 70 14.55 -26.59 -8.69
CA GLY A 70 15.45 -26.45 -7.53
C GLY A 70 15.26 -25.12 -6.79
N THR A 71 14.36 -24.26 -7.23
CA THR A 71 13.94 -23.05 -6.52
C THR A 71 12.58 -23.29 -5.87
N THR A 72 12.41 -22.84 -4.62
CA THR A 72 11.13 -22.77 -3.90
C THR A 72 10.89 -21.32 -3.48
N VAL A 73 9.65 -20.87 -3.53
CA VAL A 73 9.27 -19.49 -3.17
C VAL A 73 8.36 -19.50 -1.95
N GLU A 74 8.72 -18.74 -0.91
CA GLU A 74 7.92 -18.56 0.29
C GLU A 74 7.42 -17.13 0.39
N LEU A 75 6.09 -16.95 0.47
CA LEU A 75 5.45 -15.64 0.66
C LEU A 75 5.27 -15.34 2.16
N ILE A 76 5.70 -14.16 2.59
CA ILE A 76 5.57 -13.65 3.96
C ILE A 76 4.76 -12.35 3.89
N THR A 77 3.51 -12.37 4.33
CA THR A 77 2.62 -11.21 4.22
C THR A 77 2.40 -10.55 5.57
N ALA A 78 2.69 -9.26 5.67
CA ALA A 78 2.29 -8.42 6.81
C ALA A 78 0.85 -7.92 6.63
N ASP A 79 0.16 -7.69 7.74
CA ASP A 79 -1.24 -7.26 7.69
C ASP A 79 -1.41 -5.87 7.07
N THR A 80 -0.44 -4.95 7.26
CA THR A 80 -0.47 -3.59 6.72
C THR A 80 0.89 -3.14 6.20
N SER A 81 0.91 -2.08 5.37
CA SER A 81 2.12 -1.42 4.88
C SER A 81 2.98 -0.88 6.02
N GLU A 82 2.37 -0.30 7.06
CA GLU A 82 3.07 0.22 8.24
C GLU A 82 3.78 -0.90 9.02
N ALA A 83 3.13 -2.06 9.15
CA ALA A 83 3.75 -3.23 9.77
C ALA A 83 4.94 -3.74 8.96
N ALA A 84 4.82 -3.79 7.63
CA ALA A 84 5.92 -4.16 6.74
C ALA A 84 7.09 -3.17 6.86
N ARG A 85 6.81 -1.85 6.83
CA ARG A 85 7.83 -0.81 7.03
C ARG A 85 8.55 -0.95 8.37
N ALA A 86 7.80 -1.15 9.47
CA ALA A 86 8.39 -1.33 10.80
C ALA A 86 9.30 -2.57 10.87
N ASN A 87 8.87 -3.67 10.26
CA ASN A 87 9.66 -4.89 10.16
C ASN A 87 10.95 -4.66 9.37
N LEU A 88 10.84 -4.07 8.17
CA LEU A 88 11.99 -3.78 7.31
C LEU A 88 12.99 -2.85 8.00
N THR A 89 12.52 -1.72 8.56
CA THR A 89 13.36 -0.75 9.25
C THR A 89 14.09 -1.38 10.45
N THR A 90 13.40 -2.23 11.22
CA THR A 90 14.00 -2.96 12.35
C THR A 90 15.11 -3.90 11.89
N LYS A 91 14.89 -4.65 10.82
CA LYS A 91 15.87 -5.58 10.25
C LYS A 91 17.07 -4.85 9.67
N ILE A 92 16.86 -3.72 8.95
CA ILE A 92 17.92 -2.86 8.44
C ILE A 92 18.78 -2.31 9.61
N ALA A 93 18.15 -1.82 10.68
CA ALA A 93 18.86 -1.33 11.86
C ALA A 93 19.66 -2.43 12.58
N ALA A 94 19.25 -3.69 12.45
CA ALA A 94 19.99 -4.85 12.96
C ALA A 94 21.13 -5.30 12.03
N GLY A 95 21.39 -4.61 10.92
CA GLY A 95 22.43 -4.94 9.96
C GLY A 95 21.98 -5.86 8.83
N GLY A 96 20.67 -5.94 8.57
CA GLY A 96 20.09 -6.72 7.48
C GLY A 96 19.79 -8.18 7.82
N GLU A 97 20.03 -8.62 9.05
CA GLU A 97 19.70 -9.99 9.47
C GLU A 97 18.18 -10.22 9.45
N GLY A 98 17.75 -11.24 8.73
CA GLY A 98 16.34 -11.64 8.61
C GLY A 98 15.55 -10.84 7.58
N LEU A 99 16.18 -10.04 6.70
CA LEU A 99 15.54 -9.54 5.50
C LEU A 99 15.11 -10.71 4.61
N ALA A 100 13.98 -10.55 3.92
CA ALA A 100 13.59 -11.46 2.85
C ALA A 100 14.51 -11.27 1.62
N ASP A 101 14.48 -12.22 0.70
CA ASP A 101 15.23 -12.08 -0.57
C ASP A 101 14.61 -11.01 -1.46
N ILE A 102 13.28 -10.80 -1.34
CA ILE A 102 12.53 -9.70 -1.96
C ILE A 102 11.71 -9.02 -0.87
N GLU A 103 11.84 -7.69 -0.75
CA GLU A 103 11.02 -6.87 0.15
C GLU A 103 10.14 -5.94 -0.67
N ALA A 104 8.82 -6.05 -0.50
CA ALA A 104 7.88 -5.11 -1.09
C ALA A 104 7.90 -3.78 -0.32
N ILE A 105 7.99 -2.67 -1.05
CA ILE A 105 8.09 -1.32 -0.51
C ILE A 105 6.98 -0.46 -1.14
N GLU A 106 6.19 0.18 -0.31
CA GLU A 106 5.13 1.09 -0.75
C GLU A 106 5.72 2.48 -1.07
N VAL A 107 5.12 3.19 -2.01
CA VAL A 107 5.63 4.43 -2.59
C VAL A 107 5.85 5.56 -1.58
N ASP A 108 5.08 5.62 -0.50
CA ASP A 108 5.15 6.73 0.47
C ASP A 108 6.42 6.69 1.33
N TRP A 109 7.00 5.51 1.52
CA TRP A 109 8.22 5.34 2.31
C TRP A 109 9.43 4.81 1.52
N LEU A 110 9.28 4.53 0.22
CA LEU A 110 10.40 4.21 -0.66
C LEU A 110 11.47 5.33 -0.69
N PRO A 111 11.12 6.64 -0.78
CA PRO A 111 12.11 7.71 -0.83
C PRO A 111 13.03 7.79 0.40
N GLU A 112 12.55 7.37 1.57
CA GLU A 112 13.39 7.24 2.78
C GLU A 112 14.52 6.24 2.55
N LEU A 113 14.22 5.11 1.89
CA LEU A 113 15.19 4.05 1.62
C LEU A 113 16.13 4.38 0.47
N MET A 114 15.70 5.23 -0.47
CA MET A 114 16.54 5.71 -1.58
C MET A 114 17.77 6.49 -1.12
N GLN A 115 17.81 6.93 0.14
CA GLN A 115 19.00 7.52 0.76
C GLN A 115 20.08 6.47 1.08
N TYR A 116 19.75 5.19 1.03
CA TYR A 116 20.63 4.07 1.36
C TYR A 116 20.69 3.07 0.20
N PRO A 117 21.05 3.51 -1.02
CA PRO A 117 20.96 2.67 -2.22
C PRO A 117 21.83 1.41 -2.12
N ASP A 118 22.94 1.47 -1.40
CA ASP A 118 23.84 0.32 -1.17
C ASP A 118 23.18 -0.85 -0.42
N LEU A 119 22.01 -0.64 0.20
CA LEU A 119 21.25 -1.71 0.86
C LEU A 119 20.50 -2.60 -0.12
N PHE A 120 20.36 -2.17 -1.37
CA PHE A 120 19.58 -2.85 -2.39
C PHE A 120 20.43 -3.12 -3.64
N VAL A 121 20.05 -4.15 -4.37
CA VAL A 121 20.59 -4.44 -5.70
C VAL A 121 20.11 -3.38 -6.69
N ASP A 122 21.01 -2.93 -7.57
CA ASP A 122 20.59 -2.14 -8.73
C ASP A 122 19.88 -3.06 -9.73
N LEU A 123 18.58 -2.84 -9.90
CA LEU A 123 17.72 -3.62 -10.79
C LEU A 123 17.62 -3.04 -12.20
N SER A 124 18.48 -2.08 -12.58
CA SER A 124 18.52 -1.53 -13.93
C SER A 124 18.83 -2.61 -14.95
N ASP A 125 17.91 -2.84 -15.88
CA ASP A 125 18.05 -3.83 -16.95
C ASP A 125 17.46 -3.26 -18.26
N ALA A 126 18.31 -3.06 -19.25
CA ALA A 126 17.92 -2.51 -20.54
C ALA A 126 16.96 -3.42 -21.34
N GLU A 127 16.85 -4.71 -21.00
CA GLU A 127 15.89 -5.63 -21.62
C GLU A 127 14.47 -5.39 -21.09
N LEU A 128 14.35 -4.72 -19.92
CA LEU A 128 13.08 -4.37 -19.28
C LEU A 128 12.67 -2.90 -19.49
N ASP A 129 13.44 -2.11 -20.24
CA ASP A 129 13.12 -0.72 -20.53
C ASP A 129 11.74 -0.56 -21.19
N GLY A 130 10.93 0.37 -20.64
CA GLY A 130 9.58 0.65 -21.12
C GLY A 130 8.52 -0.38 -20.70
N ARG A 131 8.84 -1.32 -19.84
CA ARG A 131 7.89 -2.31 -19.30
C ARG A 131 6.85 -1.66 -18.40
N TRP A 132 7.26 -0.72 -17.56
CA TRP A 132 6.40 0.01 -16.63
C TRP A 132 6.18 1.46 -17.08
N LEU A 133 5.18 2.11 -16.50
CA LEU A 133 4.94 3.54 -16.71
C LEU A 133 6.19 4.35 -16.32
N ASP A 134 6.54 5.33 -17.13
CA ASP A 134 7.77 6.14 -16.95
C ASP A 134 7.83 6.79 -15.55
N TRP A 135 6.70 7.35 -15.09
CA TRP A 135 6.65 8.00 -13.76
C TRP A 135 6.79 6.97 -12.62
N LYS A 136 6.31 5.73 -12.81
CA LYS A 136 6.47 4.65 -11.82
C LYS A 136 7.94 4.23 -11.71
N VAL A 137 8.64 4.10 -12.82
CA VAL A 137 10.10 3.84 -12.82
C VAL A 137 10.85 4.99 -12.15
N ALA A 138 10.47 6.24 -12.48
CA ALA A 138 11.11 7.42 -11.89
C ALA A 138 10.98 7.46 -10.35
N GLN A 139 9.85 7.01 -9.78
CA GLN A 139 9.65 6.94 -8.32
C GLN A 139 10.65 6.01 -7.61
N ALA A 140 11.14 4.95 -8.28
CA ALA A 140 12.09 3.98 -7.71
C ALA A 140 13.53 4.20 -8.19
N THR A 141 13.79 5.23 -8.98
CA THR A 141 15.12 5.55 -9.51
C THR A 141 15.80 6.62 -8.64
N THR A 142 16.96 6.30 -8.10
CA THR A 142 17.74 7.24 -7.31
C THR A 142 18.29 8.38 -8.17
N PRO A 143 18.70 9.52 -7.58
CA PRO A 143 19.35 10.62 -8.32
C PRO A 143 20.60 10.19 -9.11
N ASP A 144 21.30 9.15 -8.67
CA ASP A 144 22.49 8.61 -9.34
C ASP A 144 22.13 7.56 -10.42
N GLY A 145 20.84 7.28 -10.63
CA GLY A 145 20.30 6.42 -11.70
C GLY A 145 20.17 4.94 -11.34
N GLN A 146 20.34 4.55 -10.09
CA GLN A 146 20.09 3.18 -9.65
C GLN A 146 18.59 2.92 -9.55
N LEU A 147 18.06 1.84 -10.13
CA LEU A 147 16.69 1.38 -9.97
C LEU A 147 16.59 0.44 -8.75
N LEU A 148 15.88 0.87 -7.71
CA LEU A 148 15.77 0.12 -6.46
C LEU A 148 14.71 -0.98 -6.48
N GLY A 149 13.68 -0.85 -7.32
CA GLY A 149 12.57 -1.80 -7.32
C GLY A 149 11.78 -1.80 -8.63
N TYR A 150 11.23 -2.97 -8.97
CA TYR A 150 10.29 -3.10 -10.07
C TYR A 150 8.88 -2.78 -9.59
N GLY A 151 8.16 -1.94 -10.34
CA GLY A 151 6.80 -1.55 -10.01
C GLY A 151 5.81 -2.72 -10.06
N THR A 152 5.01 -2.88 -9.01
CA THR A 152 3.94 -3.88 -8.97
C THR A 152 2.65 -3.30 -9.53
N ASP A 153 2.04 -2.39 -8.81
CA ASP A 153 0.75 -1.78 -9.10
C ASP A 153 0.80 -0.26 -9.06
N ILE A 154 -0.27 0.34 -9.45
CA ILE A 154 -0.63 1.73 -9.20
C ILE A 154 -2.02 1.76 -8.59
N GLY A 155 -2.36 2.86 -7.90
CA GLY A 155 -3.65 3.05 -7.24
C GLY A 155 -4.49 4.15 -7.88
N PRO A 156 -4.91 4.01 -9.17
CA PRO A 156 -5.82 4.99 -9.75
C PRO A 156 -7.12 5.01 -8.95
N GLU A 157 -7.58 6.21 -8.59
CA GLU A 157 -8.67 6.39 -7.65
C GLU A 157 -10.00 6.65 -8.34
N ALA A 158 -11.03 5.93 -7.87
CA ALA A 158 -12.43 6.13 -8.17
C ALA A 158 -13.21 6.35 -6.85
N ILE A 159 -14.54 6.44 -6.90
CA ILE A 159 -15.40 6.42 -5.72
C ILE A 159 -16.14 5.08 -5.66
N CYS A 160 -15.86 4.29 -4.61
CA CYS A 160 -16.69 3.14 -4.25
C CYS A 160 -17.85 3.62 -3.37
N TYR A 161 -19.07 3.10 -3.64
CA TYR A 161 -20.27 3.57 -2.94
C TYR A 161 -21.28 2.44 -2.72
N ARG A 162 -22.16 2.64 -1.74
CA ARG A 162 -23.29 1.76 -1.43
C ARG A 162 -24.52 2.22 -2.22
N GLN A 163 -24.76 1.54 -3.34
CA GLN A 163 -25.88 1.80 -4.24
C GLN A 163 -27.26 1.74 -3.54
N ASP A 164 -27.41 0.82 -2.61
CA ASP A 164 -28.62 0.65 -1.81
C ASP A 164 -28.83 1.83 -0.84
N LEU A 165 -27.80 2.29 -0.14
CA LEU A 165 -27.89 3.44 0.75
C LEU A 165 -28.18 4.74 -0.02
N PHE A 166 -27.60 4.90 -1.22
CA PHE A 166 -27.93 6.03 -2.11
C PHE A 166 -29.41 6.01 -2.51
N ALA A 167 -29.93 4.86 -2.92
CA ALA A 167 -31.34 4.71 -3.29
C ALA A 167 -32.28 4.98 -2.10
N ASP A 168 -31.94 4.52 -0.89
CA ASP A 168 -32.71 4.73 0.33
C ASP A 168 -32.73 6.21 0.75
N ALA A 169 -31.62 6.94 0.50
CA ALA A 169 -31.54 8.40 0.70
C ALA A 169 -32.19 9.22 -0.44
N GLY A 170 -32.73 8.54 -1.48
CA GLY A 170 -33.38 9.20 -2.61
C GLY A 170 -32.41 9.85 -3.61
N LEU A 171 -31.16 9.48 -3.56
CA LEU A 171 -30.14 9.90 -4.53
C LEU A 171 -30.11 8.94 -5.75
N PRO A 172 -29.57 9.39 -6.90
CA PRO A 172 -29.22 8.49 -7.99
C PRO A 172 -28.33 7.34 -7.49
N SER A 173 -28.55 6.15 -8.01
CA SER A 173 -27.83 4.94 -7.56
C SER A 173 -27.18 4.15 -8.69
N ASP A 174 -27.46 4.50 -9.94
CA ASP A 174 -26.77 4.01 -11.11
C ASP A 174 -25.37 4.62 -11.21
N PRO A 175 -24.30 3.85 -11.54
CA PRO A 175 -22.92 4.35 -11.54
C PRO A 175 -22.67 5.57 -12.42
N GLU A 176 -23.30 5.62 -13.62
CA GLU A 176 -23.16 6.77 -14.52
C GLU A 176 -23.87 8.01 -13.94
N GLU A 177 -25.07 7.83 -13.37
CA GLU A 177 -25.80 8.91 -12.73
C GLU A 177 -25.10 9.41 -11.45
N VAL A 178 -24.43 8.51 -10.71
CA VAL A 178 -23.61 8.88 -9.53
C VAL A 178 -22.37 9.67 -9.96
N ALA A 179 -21.70 9.27 -11.02
CA ALA A 179 -20.57 10.04 -11.54
C ALA A 179 -21.01 11.46 -11.98
N GLU A 180 -22.14 11.59 -12.66
CA GLU A 180 -22.70 12.89 -13.03
C GLU A 180 -23.18 13.69 -11.82
N LEU A 181 -23.69 13.05 -10.76
CA LEU A 181 -24.09 13.71 -9.51
C LEU A 181 -22.89 14.42 -8.85
N PHE A 182 -21.70 13.85 -8.92
CA PHE A 182 -20.46 14.46 -8.42
C PHE A 182 -19.90 15.54 -9.36
N GLY A 183 -20.36 15.61 -10.61
CA GLY A 183 -19.93 16.57 -11.61
C GLY A 183 -19.21 15.93 -12.80
N GLY A 184 -19.16 14.62 -12.89
CA GLY A 184 -18.51 13.89 -13.98
C GLY A 184 -17.02 14.27 -14.12
N ALA A 185 -16.60 14.65 -15.31
CA ALA A 185 -15.22 15.06 -15.56
C ALA A 185 -14.80 16.36 -14.85
N ASP A 186 -15.77 17.19 -14.43
CA ASP A 186 -15.56 18.44 -13.70
C ASP A 186 -15.81 18.28 -12.18
N ALA A 187 -15.84 17.06 -11.67
CA ALA A 187 -16.04 16.75 -10.25
C ALA A 187 -14.99 17.45 -9.37
N THR A 188 -15.46 18.04 -8.28
CA THR A 188 -14.61 18.72 -7.30
C THR A 188 -14.84 18.16 -5.89
N TRP A 189 -13.92 18.39 -4.98
CA TRP A 189 -14.12 18.04 -3.57
C TRP A 189 -15.33 18.74 -2.96
N GLU A 190 -15.59 19.98 -3.35
CA GLU A 190 -16.81 20.69 -2.91
C GLU A 190 -18.08 20.01 -3.42
N SER A 191 -18.13 19.56 -4.69
CA SER A 191 -19.31 18.84 -5.20
C SER A 191 -19.49 17.49 -4.49
N TYR A 192 -18.41 16.79 -4.16
CA TYR A 192 -18.44 15.54 -3.40
C TYR A 192 -19.00 15.76 -1.97
N PHE A 193 -18.54 16.80 -1.27
CA PHE A 193 -19.03 17.14 0.07
C PHE A 193 -20.48 17.66 0.05
N GLU A 194 -20.87 18.41 -0.99
CA GLU A 194 -22.26 18.87 -1.14
C GLU A 194 -23.24 17.71 -1.29
N VAL A 195 -22.88 16.68 -2.07
CA VAL A 195 -23.67 15.45 -2.14
C VAL A 195 -23.71 14.73 -0.79
N GLY A 196 -22.59 14.72 -0.07
CA GLY A 196 -22.50 14.17 1.28
C GLY A 196 -23.48 14.85 2.25
N ARG A 197 -23.55 16.19 2.25
CA ARG A 197 -24.52 16.95 3.06
C ARG A 197 -25.97 16.60 2.71
N GLN A 198 -26.27 16.36 1.43
CA GLN A 198 -27.60 15.89 1.01
C GLN A 198 -27.88 14.47 1.51
N PHE A 199 -26.89 13.58 1.45
CA PHE A 199 -27.02 12.19 1.88
C PHE A 199 -27.29 12.09 3.39
N VAL A 200 -26.47 12.72 4.24
CA VAL A 200 -26.61 12.63 5.71
C VAL A 200 -27.87 13.33 6.24
N ALA A 201 -28.50 14.20 5.44
CA ALA A 201 -29.80 14.78 5.78
C ALA A 201 -30.95 13.74 5.72
N GLU A 202 -30.78 12.64 4.98
CA GLU A 202 -31.81 11.62 4.74
C GLU A 202 -31.38 10.22 5.22
N SER A 203 -30.13 10.04 5.71
CA SER A 203 -29.55 8.77 6.13
C SER A 203 -28.91 8.85 7.53
N GLU A 204 -28.92 7.73 8.27
CA GLU A 204 -28.17 7.59 9.52
C GLU A 204 -26.72 7.10 9.28
N ALA A 205 -26.40 6.59 8.07
CA ALA A 205 -25.04 6.25 7.68
C ALA A 205 -24.23 7.53 7.44
N ALA A 206 -22.93 7.48 7.73
CA ALA A 206 -22.02 8.56 7.37
C ALA A 206 -21.77 8.60 5.86
N TRP A 207 -21.24 9.71 5.38
CA TRP A 207 -20.91 9.86 3.97
C TRP A 207 -19.64 9.08 3.58
N PHE A 208 -18.56 9.24 4.35
CA PHE A 208 -17.32 8.51 4.16
C PHE A 208 -16.84 7.88 5.48
N ASP A 209 -15.90 6.94 5.34
CA ASP A 209 -15.38 6.13 6.45
C ASP A 209 -14.57 6.96 7.47
N GLY A 210 -13.70 7.85 7.02
CA GLY A 210 -12.87 8.69 7.88
C GLY A 210 -12.21 9.84 7.14
N ALA A 211 -11.77 10.84 7.88
CA ALA A 211 -11.14 12.04 7.32
C ALA A 211 -9.72 11.78 6.79
N GLN A 212 -8.98 10.82 7.35
CA GLN A 212 -7.62 10.52 6.91
C GLN A 212 -7.54 10.09 5.43
N PRO A 213 -8.37 9.16 4.92
CA PRO A 213 -8.39 8.81 3.50
C PRO A 213 -8.72 10.00 2.60
N ILE A 214 -9.67 10.85 3.00
CA ILE A 214 -10.02 12.05 2.23
C ILE A 214 -8.83 13.02 2.15
N TYR A 215 -8.15 13.24 3.27
CA TYR A 215 -6.92 14.03 3.31
C TYR A 215 -5.84 13.43 2.38
N GLN A 216 -5.66 12.10 2.40
CA GLN A 216 -4.73 11.38 1.52
C GLN A 216 -5.04 11.63 0.04
N GLY A 217 -6.29 11.44 -0.37
CA GLY A 217 -6.71 11.68 -1.76
C GLY A 217 -6.49 13.12 -2.21
N MET A 218 -6.78 14.09 -1.35
CA MET A 218 -6.57 15.50 -1.66
C MET A 218 -5.10 15.89 -1.73
N VAL A 219 -4.27 15.44 -0.79
CA VAL A 219 -2.84 15.79 -0.75
C VAL A 219 -2.06 15.11 -1.88
N ASN A 220 -2.50 13.95 -2.36
CA ASN A 220 -1.92 13.26 -3.52
C ASN A 220 -2.15 14.00 -4.84
N GLN A 221 -3.00 15.02 -4.86
CA GLN A 221 -3.21 15.90 -6.02
C GLN A 221 -2.33 17.16 -6.00
N LEU A 222 -1.52 17.38 -4.96
CA LEU A 222 -0.52 18.43 -4.93
C LEU A 222 0.78 17.98 -5.60
N ASP A 223 1.41 18.85 -6.38
CA ASP A 223 2.70 18.54 -7.02
C ASP A 223 3.83 18.33 -5.98
N THR A 224 3.88 19.20 -4.98
CA THR A 224 4.94 19.22 -3.94
C THR A 224 4.34 19.47 -2.56
N PRO A 225 3.75 18.42 -1.94
CA PRO A 225 3.03 18.62 -0.68
C PRO A 225 3.92 18.99 0.50
N TYR A 226 5.08 18.38 0.64
CA TYR A 226 5.91 18.53 1.85
C TYR A 226 7.37 18.89 1.62
N GLU A 227 7.87 18.69 0.41
CA GLU A 227 9.27 18.90 0.05
C GLU A 227 9.33 19.54 -1.33
N ASP A 228 10.29 20.42 -1.53
CA ASP A 228 10.54 21.08 -2.79
C ASP A 228 11.23 20.11 -3.76
N ALA A 229 10.66 19.89 -4.93
CA ALA A 229 11.13 18.89 -5.89
C ALA A 229 12.50 19.21 -6.50
N ASP A 230 12.90 20.50 -6.56
CA ASP A 230 14.17 20.93 -7.14
C ASP A 230 15.33 20.78 -6.14
N SER A 231 15.08 21.11 -4.87
CA SER A 231 16.10 21.11 -3.82
C SER A 231 16.07 19.86 -2.93
N GLY A 232 14.92 19.17 -2.84
CA GLY A 232 14.68 18.09 -1.89
C GLY A 232 14.52 18.57 -0.44
N GLU A 233 14.48 19.89 -0.22
CA GLU A 233 14.39 20.45 1.13
C GLU A 233 12.93 20.43 1.62
N PRO A 234 12.69 20.14 2.92
CA PRO A 234 11.36 20.19 3.50
C PRO A 234 10.76 21.60 3.44
N LEU A 235 9.47 21.68 3.15
CA LEU A 235 8.69 22.91 3.26
C LEU A 235 8.27 23.13 4.72
N ASP A 236 8.43 24.34 5.23
CA ASP A 236 8.00 24.69 6.59
C ASP A 236 6.48 24.45 6.74
N LEU A 237 6.11 23.44 7.52
CA LEU A 237 4.71 23.05 7.69
C LEU A 237 3.84 24.18 8.24
N ALA A 238 4.40 25.05 9.11
CA ALA A 238 3.68 26.20 9.64
C ALA A 238 3.37 27.26 8.58
N ALA A 239 4.10 27.31 7.48
CA ALA A 239 3.93 28.22 6.37
C ALA A 239 3.29 27.56 5.12
N ASN A 240 3.06 26.25 5.16
CA ASN A 240 2.52 25.47 4.05
C ASN A 240 0.99 25.60 3.97
N THR A 241 0.54 26.69 3.35
CA THR A 241 -0.90 26.99 3.27
C THR A 241 -1.67 25.98 2.42
N ALA A 242 -1.05 25.37 1.40
CA ALA A 242 -1.73 24.38 0.57
C ALA A 242 -2.14 23.14 1.37
N VAL A 243 -1.23 22.62 2.18
CA VAL A 243 -1.50 21.47 3.08
C VAL A 243 -2.47 21.87 4.20
N GLN A 244 -2.32 23.07 4.77
CA GLN A 244 -3.21 23.56 5.81
C GLN A 244 -4.64 23.79 5.31
N ASP A 245 -4.81 24.30 4.09
CA ASP A 245 -6.12 24.52 3.47
C ASP A 245 -6.83 23.15 3.26
N ILE A 246 -6.13 22.13 2.77
CA ILE A 246 -6.66 20.76 2.65
C ILE A 246 -7.05 20.21 4.03
N TYR A 247 -6.16 20.29 5.01
CA TYR A 247 -6.44 19.86 6.38
C TYR A 247 -7.70 20.49 6.94
N THR A 248 -7.85 21.80 6.76
CA THR A 248 -9.03 22.55 7.24
C THR A 248 -10.30 22.12 6.52
N GLN A 249 -10.27 22.05 5.17
CA GLN A 249 -11.42 21.65 4.37
C GLN A 249 -11.91 20.24 4.70
N VAL A 250 -10.99 19.30 4.89
CA VAL A 250 -11.33 17.91 5.25
C VAL A 250 -12.00 17.86 6.62
N LEU A 251 -11.49 18.58 7.61
CA LEU A 251 -12.06 18.57 8.97
C LEU A 251 -13.38 19.35 9.06
N GLU A 252 -13.55 20.43 8.29
CA GLU A 252 -14.86 21.09 8.15
C GLU A 252 -15.90 20.11 7.60
N ALA A 253 -15.57 19.37 6.53
CA ALA A 253 -16.47 18.35 5.99
C ALA A 253 -16.71 17.18 6.97
N ALA A 254 -15.67 16.67 7.61
CA ALA A 254 -15.77 15.53 8.50
C ALA A 254 -16.56 15.81 9.78
N VAL A 255 -16.28 16.95 10.44
CA VAL A 255 -16.74 17.24 11.79
C VAL A 255 -17.88 18.28 11.79
N ASP A 256 -17.71 19.42 11.08
CA ASP A 256 -18.72 20.50 11.11
C ASP A 256 -19.94 20.14 10.25
N ASP A 257 -19.74 19.47 9.11
CA ASP A 257 -20.78 18.94 8.23
C ASP A 257 -21.26 17.51 8.63
N GLU A 258 -20.63 16.90 9.62
CA GLU A 258 -20.93 15.54 10.14
C GLU A 258 -20.87 14.45 9.05
N LEU A 259 -19.96 14.56 8.08
CA LEU A 259 -19.86 13.61 6.96
C LEU A 259 -19.06 12.34 7.26
N SER A 260 -18.19 12.37 8.28
CA SER A 260 -17.30 11.25 8.63
C SER A 260 -17.97 10.22 9.55
N ALA A 261 -17.66 8.94 9.33
CA ALA A 261 -17.96 7.90 10.31
C ALA A 261 -16.97 7.91 11.49
N GLY A 262 -15.91 8.72 11.44
CA GLY A 262 -14.88 8.81 12.49
C GLY A 262 -14.11 7.52 12.68
N LEU A 263 -13.79 6.82 11.59
CA LEU A 263 -13.12 5.53 11.63
C LEU A 263 -11.66 5.66 11.16
N GLU A 264 -10.78 4.98 11.89
CA GLU A 264 -9.41 4.74 11.45
C GLU A 264 -9.39 3.45 10.61
N GLN A 265 -8.91 3.54 9.36
CA GLN A 265 -8.83 2.38 8.48
C GLN A 265 -7.93 1.28 9.07
N TRP A 266 -8.20 0.02 8.70
CA TRP A 266 -7.46 -1.17 9.13
C TRP A 266 -7.65 -1.53 10.60
N THR A 267 -8.63 -0.92 11.28
CA THR A 267 -9.04 -1.29 12.64
C THR A 267 -10.26 -2.21 12.63
N ALA A 268 -10.50 -2.91 13.75
CA ALA A 268 -11.67 -3.78 13.89
C ALA A 268 -13.01 -3.00 13.79
N ASP A 269 -13.04 -1.74 14.19
CA ASP A 269 -14.23 -0.90 14.11
C ASP A 269 -14.52 -0.54 12.65
N TRP A 270 -13.49 -0.20 11.87
CA TRP A 270 -13.60 0.01 10.42
C TRP A 270 -14.04 -1.25 9.69
N ASP A 271 -13.44 -2.42 9.98
CA ASP A 271 -13.86 -3.71 9.43
C ASP A 271 -15.35 -4.00 9.70
N SER A 272 -15.80 -3.70 10.91
CA SER A 272 -17.20 -3.91 11.32
C SER A 272 -18.16 -2.97 10.59
N ALA A 273 -17.74 -1.76 10.26
CA ALA A 273 -18.60 -0.75 9.64
C ALA A 273 -19.09 -1.14 8.24
N PHE A 274 -18.30 -1.90 7.48
CA PHE A 274 -18.74 -2.46 6.19
C PHE A 274 -19.99 -3.34 6.27
N GLN A 275 -20.19 -4.00 7.41
CA GLN A 275 -21.29 -4.94 7.64
C GLN A 275 -22.49 -4.31 8.36
N ASN A 276 -22.38 -3.07 8.81
CA ASN A 276 -23.36 -2.39 9.65
C ASN A 276 -23.80 -1.03 9.08
N ASP A 277 -23.69 -0.85 7.76
CA ASP A 277 -24.06 0.38 7.05
C ASP A 277 -23.41 1.64 7.66
N GLY A 278 -22.14 1.53 8.07
CA GLY A 278 -21.44 2.60 8.79
C GLY A 278 -21.19 3.83 7.94
N PHE A 279 -21.01 3.65 6.62
CA PHE A 279 -20.74 4.73 5.67
C PHE A 279 -21.20 4.35 4.26
N ALA A 280 -21.43 5.37 3.42
CA ALA A 280 -21.98 5.21 2.08
C ALA A 280 -20.95 5.25 0.96
N THR A 281 -19.83 5.96 1.14
CA THR A 281 -18.77 6.11 0.13
C THR A 281 -17.40 5.93 0.75
N MET A 282 -16.42 5.63 -0.10
CA MET A 282 -15.01 5.77 0.26
C MET A 282 -14.16 6.02 -0.99
N LEU A 283 -13.00 6.62 -0.82
CA LEU A 283 -12.01 6.71 -1.87
C LEU A 283 -11.54 5.29 -2.20
N CYS A 284 -11.50 5.00 -3.48
CA CYS A 284 -11.36 3.64 -3.97
C CYS A 284 -10.22 3.56 -4.99
N PRO A 285 -8.96 3.56 -4.55
CA PRO A 285 -7.89 3.09 -5.41
C PRO A 285 -8.17 1.63 -5.81
N ALA A 286 -7.75 1.23 -7.00
CA ALA A 286 -8.13 -0.07 -7.57
C ALA A 286 -7.91 -1.24 -6.62
N TRP A 287 -6.77 -1.24 -5.89
CA TRP A 287 -6.43 -2.26 -4.91
C TRP A 287 -7.39 -2.34 -3.70
N MET A 288 -8.13 -1.25 -3.40
CA MET A 288 -9.10 -1.22 -2.29
C MET A 288 -10.33 -2.11 -2.58
N THR A 289 -10.58 -2.46 -3.82
CA THR A 289 -11.71 -3.35 -4.17
C THR A 289 -11.63 -4.70 -3.48
N GLY A 290 -10.45 -5.29 -3.35
CA GLY A 290 -10.24 -6.54 -2.61
C GLY A 290 -10.57 -6.42 -1.12
N PRO A 291 -9.95 -5.48 -0.37
CA PRO A 291 -10.29 -5.19 1.01
C PRO A 291 -11.77 -4.89 1.28
N ILE A 292 -12.46 -4.14 0.40
CA ILE A 292 -13.91 -3.87 0.54
C ILE A 292 -14.70 -5.18 0.46
N GLU A 293 -14.45 -6.01 -0.56
CA GLU A 293 -15.15 -7.28 -0.75
C GLU A 293 -14.97 -8.22 0.45
N GLU A 294 -13.73 -8.33 0.96
CA GLU A 294 -13.41 -9.18 2.11
C GLU A 294 -14.17 -8.71 3.37
N ARG A 295 -14.13 -7.41 3.69
CA ARG A 295 -14.71 -6.84 4.91
C ARG A 295 -16.21 -6.72 4.88
N ALA A 296 -16.79 -6.56 3.70
CA ALA A 296 -18.24 -6.54 3.55
C ALA A 296 -18.91 -7.85 4.02
N GLY A 297 -18.15 -8.95 4.13
CA GLY A 297 -18.64 -10.19 4.74
C GLY A 297 -19.91 -10.75 4.09
N GLY A 298 -20.13 -10.45 2.80
CA GLY A 298 -21.31 -10.85 2.03
C GLY A 298 -22.42 -9.79 1.97
N VAL A 299 -22.26 -8.62 2.60
CA VAL A 299 -23.16 -7.47 2.38
C VAL A 299 -23.01 -7.01 0.94
N GLN A 300 -24.15 -6.92 0.26
CA GLN A 300 -24.22 -6.52 -1.16
C GLN A 300 -24.55 -5.03 -1.27
N GLY A 301 -24.51 -4.50 -2.49
CA GLY A 301 -24.89 -3.12 -2.78
C GLY A 301 -23.72 -2.19 -3.03
N TRP A 302 -22.49 -2.68 -2.93
CA TRP A 302 -21.30 -1.93 -3.35
C TRP A 302 -21.24 -1.79 -4.87
N ASN A 303 -20.81 -0.62 -5.34
CA ASN A 303 -20.54 -0.31 -6.74
C ASN A 303 -19.37 0.66 -6.87
N VAL A 304 -18.90 0.89 -8.09
CA VAL A 304 -17.81 1.82 -8.40
C VAL A 304 -18.32 2.86 -9.38
N ALA A 305 -18.19 4.14 -9.07
CA ALA A 305 -18.45 5.23 -9.99
C ALA A 305 -17.15 5.69 -10.66
N ASP A 306 -17.16 5.81 -11.99
CA ASP A 306 -16.02 6.30 -12.78
C ASP A 306 -15.84 7.81 -12.64
N VAL A 307 -15.50 8.23 -11.45
CA VAL A 307 -15.29 9.63 -11.08
C VAL A 307 -14.32 9.73 -9.91
N PHE A 308 -13.54 10.80 -9.89
CA PHE A 308 -12.74 11.19 -8.73
C PHE A 308 -12.70 12.71 -8.61
N PRO A 309 -12.96 13.29 -7.42
CA PRO A 309 -12.93 14.73 -7.23
C PRO A 309 -11.56 15.32 -7.57
N GLY A 310 -11.53 16.44 -8.31
CA GLY A 310 -10.28 17.03 -8.77
C GLY A 310 -9.67 16.39 -10.02
N GLY A 311 -10.38 15.40 -10.63
CA GLY A 311 -10.01 14.79 -11.91
C GLY A 311 -9.39 13.41 -11.79
N GLY A 312 -8.20 13.28 -11.24
CA GLY A 312 -7.51 12.01 -11.04
C GLY A 312 -6.65 12.02 -9.79
N GLY A 313 -6.37 10.84 -9.26
CA GLY A 313 -5.50 10.64 -8.12
C GLY A 313 -4.84 9.26 -8.19
N ASN A 314 -3.67 9.14 -7.56
CA ASN A 314 -3.00 7.87 -7.35
C ASN A 314 -2.71 7.69 -5.87
N TRP A 315 -3.32 6.70 -5.27
CA TRP A 315 -3.03 6.34 -3.88
C TRP A 315 -2.33 4.99 -3.80
N GLY A 316 -1.09 5.01 -3.29
CA GLY A 316 -0.28 3.82 -3.12
C GLY A 316 0.38 3.33 -4.41
N GLY A 317 0.61 2.05 -4.44
CA GLY A 317 1.41 1.35 -5.42
C GLY A 317 2.78 1.00 -4.88
N SER A 318 3.22 -0.23 -5.15
CA SER A 318 4.37 -0.82 -4.52
C SER A 318 5.46 -1.19 -5.51
N PHE A 319 6.61 -1.59 -4.95
CA PHE A 319 7.78 -2.02 -5.69
C PHE A 319 8.37 -3.27 -5.04
N LEU A 320 8.83 -4.21 -5.83
CA LEU A 320 9.65 -5.33 -5.35
C LEU A 320 11.11 -4.95 -5.40
N THR A 321 11.75 -4.87 -4.25
CA THR A 321 13.17 -4.56 -4.09
C THR A 321 13.94 -5.80 -3.69
N VAL A 322 15.23 -5.85 -4.00
CA VAL A 322 16.10 -6.96 -3.65
C VAL A 322 17.19 -6.47 -2.70
N PRO A 323 17.16 -6.86 -1.40
CA PRO A 323 18.23 -6.53 -0.47
C PRO A 323 19.59 -7.08 -0.91
N ALA A 324 20.62 -6.22 -0.92
CA ALA A 324 21.97 -6.61 -1.34
C ALA A 324 22.63 -7.63 -0.41
N SER A 325 22.12 -7.79 0.82
CA SER A 325 22.62 -8.77 1.81
C SER A 325 22.05 -10.18 1.62
N GLY A 326 21.13 -10.39 0.67
CA GLY A 326 20.51 -11.68 0.37
C GLY A 326 21.54 -12.73 -0.07
N ALA A 327 21.21 -14.01 0.14
CA ALA A 327 22.08 -15.11 -0.26
C ALA A 327 22.05 -15.38 -1.78
N HIS A 328 20.94 -15.03 -2.44
CA HIS A 328 20.65 -15.33 -3.85
C HIS A 328 20.12 -14.11 -4.61
N PRO A 329 20.86 -12.97 -4.65
CA PRO A 329 20.32 -11.72 -5.19
C PRO A 329 19.98 -11.78 -6.67
N GLU A 330 20.73 -12.57 -7.47
CA GLU A 330 20.44 -12.74 -8.91
C GLU A 330 19.11 -13.50 -9.13
N ALA A 331 18.87 -14.59 -8.38
CA ALA A 331 17.63 -15.34 -8.46
C ALA A 331 16.44 -14.55 -7.90
N ALA A 332 16.65 -13.74 -6.86
CA ALA A 332 15.64 -12.83 -6.32
C ALA A 332 15.26 -11.73 -7.34
N ALA A 333 16.24 -11.16 -8.04
CA ALA A 333 15.98 -10.18 -9.10
C ALA A 333 15.19 -10.81 -10.29
N GLU A 334 15.53 -12.05 -10.66
CA GLU A 334 14.78 -12.80 -11.68
C GLU A 334 13.32 -13.05 -11.25
N LEU A 335 13.09 -13.48 -10.01
CA LEU A 335 11.73 -13.66 -9.45
C LEU A 335 10.98 -12.32 -9.40
N ALA A 336 11.62 -11.24 -8.95
CA ALA A 336 11.00 -9.92 -8.92
C ALA A 336 10.60 -9.44 -10.33
N ALA A 337 11.45 -9.66 -11.34
CA ALA A 337 11.15 -9.35 -12.73
C ALA A 337 10.01 -10.21 -13.29
N TRP A 338 9.95 -11.49 -12.90
CA TRP A 338 8.89 -12.41 -13.28
C TRP A 338 7.55 -12.02 -12.64
N LEU A 339 7.52 -11.78 -11.32
CA LEU A 339 6.31 -11.36 -10.59
C LEU A 339 5.72 -10.03 -11.10
N THR A 340 6.55 -9.19 -11.71
CA THR A 340 6.13 -7.90 -12.28
C THR A 340 6.04 -7.90 -13.81
N ALA A 341 6.03 -9.08 -14.42
CA ALA A 341 5.83 -9.23 -15.86
C ALA A 341 4.34 -9.04 -16.25
N PRO A 342 4.04 -8.80 -17.55
CA PRO A 342 2.68 -8.47 -18.01
C PRO A 342 1.62 -9.48 -17.59
N GLU A 343 1.93 -10.76 -17.72
CA GLU A 343 1.01 -11.86 -17.39
C GLU A 343 0.71 -11.90 -15.89
N GLN A 344 1.76 -11.80 -15.04
CA GLN A 344 1.65 -11.85 -13.59
C GLN A 344 0.91 -10.64 -13.04
N GLN A 345 1.17 -9.43 -13.53
CA GLN A 345 0.40 -8.25 -13.10
C GLN A 345 -1.06 -8.29 -13.58
N THR A 346 -1.33 -8.84 -14.76
CA THR A 346 -2.70 -9.06 -15.23
C THR A 346 -3.45 -10.03 -14.32
N GLU A 347 -2.80 -11.13 -13.93
CA GLU A 347 -3.38 -12.12 -13.03
C GLU A 347 -3.57 -11.54 -11.61
N ALA A 348 -2.58 -10.82 -11.08
CA ALA A 348 -2.66 -10.15 -9.79
C ALA A 348 -3.83 -9.16 -9.71
N PHE A 349 -4.09 -8.41 -10.79
CA PHE A 349 -5.27 -7.55 -10.89
C PHE A 349 -6.57 -8.35 -10.78
N GLY A 350 -6.66 -9.48 -11.49
CA GLY A 350 -7.83 -10.37 -11.41
C GLY A 350 -8.04 -10.97 -10.03
N ASN A 351 -6.96 -11.22 -9.28
CA ASN A 351 -7.00 -11.87 -7.97
C ASN A 351 -7.29 -10.89 -6.81
N ALA A 352 -6.79 -9.65 -6.89
CA ALA A 352 -6.81 -8.71 -5.74
C ALA A 352 -7.13 -7.26 -6.11
N GLY A 353 -7.43 -6.96 -7.38
CA GLY A 353 -7.71 -5.58 -7.81
C GLY A 353 -6.47 -4.68 -7.91
N THR A 354 -5.25 -5.22 -7.76
CA THR A 354 -3.99 -4.48 -7.86
C THR A 354 -3.74 -4.04 -9.32
N PHE A 355 -4.11 -2.78 -9.66
CA PHE A 355 -4.08 -2.31 -11.04
C PHE A 355 -2.65 -2.23 -11.57
N PRO A 356 -2.34 -2.85 -12.71
CA PRO A 356 -0.97 -2.99 -13.20
C PRO A 356 -0.23 -1.65 -13.38
N SER A 357 1.01 -1.58 -12.93
CA SER A 357 1.94 -0.50 -13.34
C SER A 357 2.58 -0.78 -14.71
N GLN A 358 2.41 -1.98 -15.20
CA GLN A 358 3.01 -2.52 -16.41
C GLN A 358 2.17 -2.16 -17.63
N VAL A 359 2.79 -1.53 -18.63
CA VAL A 359 2.11 -0.92 -19.80
C VAL A 359 1.35 -1.94 -20.67
N GLU A 360 1.96 -3.09 -20.91
CA GLU A 360 1.34 -4.16 -21.73
C GLU A 360 0.17 -4.83 -21.01
N ALA A 361 0.27 -5.00 -19.68
CA ALA A 361 -0.81 -5.53 -18.87
C ALA A 361 -2.03 -4.61 -18.89
N GLN A 362 -1.84 -3.29 -18.70
CA GLN A 362 -2.93 -2.32 -18.80
C GLN A 362 -3.66 -2.38 -20.13
N ALA A 363 -2.92 -2.57 -21.24
CA ALA A 363 -3.48 -2.65 -22.58
C ALA A 363 -4.07 -4.01 -22.93
N SER A 364 -3.94 -5.03 -22.08
CA SER A 364 -4.40 -6.39 -22.36
C SER A 364 -5.92 -6.49 -22.40
N ASP A 365 -6.45 -7.36 -23.27
CA ASP A 365 -7.89 -7.66 -23.30
C ASP A 365 -8.41 -8.17 -21.94
N ALA A 366 -7.56 -8.85 -21.17
CA ALA A 366 -7.93 -9.38 -19.87
C ALA A 366 -8.18 -8.27 -18.84
N VAL A 367 -7.30 -7.25 -18.76
CA VAL A 367 -7.53 -6.09 -17.92
C VAL A 367 -8.69 -5.26 -18.43
N GLN A 368 -8.72 -4.92 -19.73
CA GLN A 368 -9.75 -4.05 -20.32
C GLN A 368 -11.16 -4.61 -20.23
N SER A 369 -11.33 -5.93 -20.22
CA SER A 369 -12.64 -6.59 -20.09
C SER A 369 -12.98 -7.06 -18.67
N ALA A 370 -12.12 -6.76 -17.69
CA ALA A 370 -12.35 -7.19 -16.32
C ALA A 370 -13.59 -6.52 -15.71
N SER A 371 -14.44 -7.33 -15.08
CA SER A 371 -15.55 -6.87 -14.24
C SER A 371 -15.45 -7.50 -12.86
N ASN A 372 -16.03 -6.84 -11.85
CA ASN A 372 -16.08 -7.38 -10.51
C ASN A 372 -17.54 -7.67 -10.10
N PRO A 373 -17.91 -8.97 -9.94
CA PRO A 373 -19.27 -9.37 -9.58
C PRO A 373 -19.72 -8.83 -8.22
N PHE A 374 -18.82 -8.66 -7.25
CA PHE A 374 -19.14 -8.10 -5.95
C PHE A 374 -19.60 -6.65 -6.07
N PHE A 375 -18.99 -5.88 -6.96
CA PHE A 375 -19.37 -4.50 -7.29
C PHE A 375 -20.44 -4.44 -8.38
N ASN A 376 -21.39 -5.36 -8.36
CA ASN A 376 -22.53 -5.36 -9.26
C ASN A 376 -22.17 -5.44 -10.75
N GLU A 377 -21.19 -6.27 -11.08
CA GLU A 377 -20.59 -6.43 -12.42
C GLU A 377 -19.94 -5.13 -12.96
N ALA A 378 -19.49 -4.23 -12.06
CA ALA A 378 -18.80 -3.02 -12.46
C ALA A 378 -17.62 -3.34 -13.40
N PRO A 379 -17.45 -2.60 -14.53
CA PRO A 379 -16.38 -2.81 -15.48
C PRO A 379 -15.07 -2.22 -14.95
N VAL A 380 -14.55 -2.81 -13.87
CA VAL A 380 -13.40 -2.28 -13.12
C VAL A 380 -12.14 -2.08 -13.97
N GLY A 381 -11.94 -2.92 -14.99
CA GLY A 381 -10.82 -2.75 -15.92
C GLY A 381 -10.92 -1.45 -16.70
N GLN A 382 -12.08 -1.08 -17.20
CA GLN A 382 -12.31 0.17 -17.94
C GLN A 382 -12.28 1.38 -17.01
N ILE A 383 -12.95 1.28 -15.84
CA ILE A 383 -12.97 2.35 -14.85
C ILE A 383 -11.55 2.71 -14.43
N PHE A 384 -10.77 1.76 -13.95
CA PHE A 384 -9.42 2.05 -13.43
C PHE A 384 -8.43 2.40 -14.55
N THR A 385 -8.65 1.94 -15.79
CA THR A 385 -7.89 2.45 -16.95
C THR A 385 -8.19 3.94 -17.18
N ALA A 386 -9.47 4.33 -17.19
CA ALA A 386 -9.85 5.74 -17.35
C ALA A 386 -9.32 6.60 -16.19
N ARG A 387 -9.36 6.09 -14.96
CA ARG A 387 -8.80 6.80 -13.80
C ARG A 387 -7.28 6.90 -13.86
N ALA A 388 -6.56 5.88 -14.34
CA ALA A 388 -5.12 5.93 -14.55
C ALA A 388 -4.73 6.95 -15.63
N GLU A 389 -5.51 7.05 -16.71
CA GLU A 389 -5.32 8.07 -17.76
C GLU A 389 -5.63 9.49 -17.27
N ALA A 390 -6.47 9.63 -16.23
CA ALA A 390 -6.82 10.92 -15.62
C ALA A 390 -5.77 11.44 -14.63
N ILE A 391 -4.75 10.64 -14.28
CA ILE A 391 -3.65 11.08 -13.42
C ILE A 391 -2.80 12.07 -14.21
N ASP A 392 -2.91 13.37 -13.92
CA ASP A 392 -2.16 14.44 -14.60
C ASP A 392 -0.74 14.61 -14.03
N GLY A 393 -0.49 14.04 -12.85
CA GLY A 393 0.81 14.03 -12.17
C GLY A 393 0.76 13.21 -10.91
N VAL A 394 1.94 12.85 -10.42
CA VAL A 394 2.11 12.23 -9.10
C VAL A 394 2.91 13.16 -8.21
N PRO A 395 2.56 13.29 -6.92
CA PRO A 395 3.26 14.18 -6.02
C PRO A 395 4.74 13.81 -5.92
N TYR A 396 5.58 14.83 -5.83
CA TYR A 396 6.96 14.60 -5.41
C TYR A 396 6.98 14.11 -3.96
N LYS A 397 7.55 12.96 -3.74
CA LYS A 397 7.75 12.34 -2.43
C LYS A 397 9.25 12.25 -2.18
N GLY A 398 9.75 13.14 -1.32
CA GLY A 398 11.15 13.16 -0.91
C GLY A 398 11.42 12.27 0.31
N PRO A 399 12.66 12.26 0.80
CA PRO A 399 13.10 11.35 1.87
C PRO A 399 12.39 11.55 3.20
N ASN A 400 11.77 12.69 3.43
CA ASN A 400 11.06 12.99 4.67
C ASN A 400 9.53 12.95 4.51
N TYR A 401 9.04 12.65 3.29
CA TYR A 401 7.62 12.65 2.97
C TYR A 401 6.80 11.88 3.99
N PHE A 402 7.15 10.61 4.24
CA PHE A 402 6.39 9.75 5.14
C PHE A 402 6.30 10.34 6.56
N ALA A 403 7.42 10.81 7.12
CA ALA A 403 7.44 11.34 8.48
C ALA A 403 6.62 12.64 8.62
N ILE A 404 6.66 13.53 7.62
CA ILE A 404 5.90 14.77 7.61
C ILE A 404 4.41 14.48 7.40
N HIS A 405 4.10 13.61 6.44
CA HIS A 405 2.72 13.18 6.15
C HIS A 405 2.07 12.56 7.39
N GLN A 406 2.77 11.65 8.08
CA GLN A 406 2.28 11.03 9.30
C GLN A 406 1.94 12.05 10.40
N ALA A 407 2.76 13.11 10.56
CA ALA A 407 2.48 14.16 11.54
C ALA A 407 1.14 14.87 11.28
N VAL A 408 0.76 15.04 10.00
CA VAL A 408 -0.54 15.64 9.61
C VAL A 408 -1.66 14.62 9.70
N GLN A 409 -1.44 13.38 9.28
CA GLN A 409 -2.42 12.29 9.42
C GLN A 409 -2.80 12.07 10.89
N ASP A 410 -1.82 12.09 11.80
CA ASP A 410 -2.08 12.01 13.25
C ASP A 410 -2.90 13.22 13.74
N ALA A 411 -2.73 14.40 13.12
CA ALA A 411 -3.53 15.57 13.48
C ALA A 411 -5.00 15.42 13.01
N VAL A 412 -5.22 14.88 11.83
CA VAL A 412 -6.58 14.56 11.34
C VAL A 412 -7.24 13.54 12.27
N LEU A 413 -6.54 12.47 12.64
CA LEU A 413 -7.04 11.42 13.52
C LEU A 413 -7.45 11.95 14.91
N ARG A 414 -6.63 12.84 15.50
CA ARG A 414 -6.94 13.44 16.82
C ARG A 414 -8.24 14.24 16.83
N VAL A 415 -8.66 14.77 15.70
CA VAL A 415 -9.90 15.54 15.58
C VAL A 415 -11.07 14.66 15.22
N ASP A 416 -10.96 13.90 14.13
CA ASP A 416 -12.06 13.13 13.54
C ASP A 416 -12.38 11.85 14.34
N VAL A 417 -11.37 11.06 14.70
CA VAL A 417 -11.57 9.75 15.32
C VAL A 417 -11.60 9.82 16.84
N THR A 418 -10.60 10.48 17.46
CA THR A 418 -10.48 10.45 18.93
C THR A 418 -11.17 11.62 19.61
N GLY A 419 -11.38 12.74 18.91
CA GLY A 419 -11.98 13.96 19.48
C GLY A 419 -11.14 14.58 20.61
N GLU A 420 -9.83 14.25 20.67
CA GLU A 420 -8.96 14.74 21.75
C GLU A 420 -8.59 16.21 21.64
N GLN A 421 -8.61 16.74 20.42
CA GLN A 421 -8.25 18.14 20.12
C GLN A 421 -9.24 18.74 19.13
N ASP A 422 -9.40 20.08 19.18
CA ASP A 422 -9.98 20.80 18.06
C ASP A 422 -8.98 20.95 16.90
N ALA A 423 -9.45 21.37 15.73
CA ALA A 423 -8.65 21.46 14.52
C ALA A 423 -7.40 22.35 14.68
N ASP A 424 -7.54 23.52 15.32
CA ASP A 424 -6.45 24.48 15.52
C ASP A 424 -5.37 23.94 16.46
N ALA A 425 -5.78 23.32 17.57
CA ALA A 425 -4.87 22.71 18.53
C ALA A 425 -4.14 21.51 17.92
N SER A 426 -4.85 20.71 17.12
CA SER A 426 -4.27 19.53 16.47
C SER A 426 -3.31 19.90 15.34
N TRP A 427 -3.62 20.94 14.54
CA TRP A 427 -2.66 21.51 13.58
C TRP A 427 -1.39 22.01 14.26
N SER A 428 -1.53 22.75 15.37
CA SER A 428 -0.38 23.20 16.16
C SER A 428 0.48 22.01 16.63
N SER A 429 -0.15 20.91 17.02
CA SER A 429 0.55 19.67 17.39
C SER A 429 1.25 19.01 16.22
N ALA A 430 0.69 19.06 14.99
CA ALA A 430 1.36 18.60 13.78
C ALA A 430 2.61 19.42 13.47
N VAL A 431 2.52 20.75 13.59
CA VAL A 431 3.69 21.66 13.42
C VAL A 431 4.76 21.37 14.47
N ASP A 432 4.39 21.13 15.73
CA ASP A 432 5.34 20.76 16.78
C ASP A 432 6.00 19.41 16.49
N ALA A 433 5.25 18.41 15.97
CA ALA A 433 5.78 17.13 15.55
C ALA A 433 6.76 17.28 14.37
N PHE A 434 6.40 18.08 13.36
CA PHE A 434 7.30 18.43 12.24
C PHE A 434 8.61 19.08 12.74
N ASN A 435 8.51 20.07 13.63
CA ASN A 435 9.70 20.72 14.22
C ASN A 435 10.57 19.72 15.00
N ALA A 436 9.98 18.73 15.64
CA ALA A 436 10.70 17.70 16.38
C ALA A 436 11.49 16.74 15.47
N LEU A 437 11.16 16.65 14.18
CA LEU A 437 11.94 15.89 13.20
C LEU A 437 13.31 16.52 12.94
N GLY A 438 13.47 17.83 13.23
CA GLY A 438 14.75 18.54 13.10
C GLY A 438 15.23 18.73 11.67
N LEU A 439 14.30 18.87 10.74
CA LEU A 439 14.55 18.97 9.29
C LEU A 439 14.88 20.38 8.81
N MET A 440 14.55 21.40 9.60
CA MET A 440 14.71 22.83 9.29
C MET A 440 15.90 23.43 10.02
#